data_8c7ef30f00954aa456c73fedaf01a0fd
#
_entry.id   8c7ef30f00954aa456c73fedaf01a0fd
#
_cell.length_a   1.000
_cell.length_b   1.000
_cell.length_c   1.000
_cell.angle_alpha   90.00
_cell.angle_beta   90.00
_cell.angle_gamma   90.00
#
_symmetry.space_group_name_H-M   'P 1'
#
loop_
_entity.id
_entity.type
_entity.pdbx_description
1 polymer ?
#
loop_
_entity_poly.entity_id
_entity_poly.type
_entity_poly.pdbx_seq_one_letter_code
_entity_poly.pdbx_strand_id
1 'polypeptide(L)'
;MPYGRITPKQQEILDYIKNEILNRGFPPAVREICEAVNLKSTSSVHSHLEALEKNGYIRRDATKPRAIEIIDDNFNLVRREVVNVPIIGTVAAGQPLLAVENIEGYFPIPAEFMPNSQSFLLKVKGESMINAGIFDGDQVLVKQQSTAEDGDIVVALIDDGATVKTFHKENGYYRLQPENDTMEP
;
A
#
# COMPACT_ATOMS: atom_id res chain seq x y z
N MET A 1 -9.59 2.33 18.22
CA MET A 1 -10.21 2.75 19.50
C MET A 1 -11.44 3.60 19.19
N PRO A 2 -12.53 3.54 19.95
CA PRO A 2 -13.66 4.41 19.69
C PRO A 2 -13.24 5.86 20.01
N TYR A 3 -13.37 6.73 19.03
CA TYR A 3 -13.14 8.16 19.18
C TYR A 3 -14.18 8.76 20.13
N GLY A 4 -13.78 9.72 20.97
CA GLY A 4 -14.68 10.47 21.84
C GLY A 4 -15.67 11.31 21.03
N ARG A 5 -16.81 11.71 21.63
CA ARG A 5 -17.77 12.59 20.96
C ARG A 5 -17.17 13.99 20.79
N ILE A 6 -17.31 14.56 19.60
CA ILE A 6 -16.90 15.93 19.27
C ILE A 6 -18.11 16.80 18.94
N THR A 7 -17.96 18.09 19.13
CA THR A 7 -19.01 19.08 18.82
C THR A 7 -19.03 19.37 17.31
N PRO A 8 -20.13 19.92 16.75
CA PRO A 8 -20.19 20.33 15.35
C PRO A 8 -19.05 21.29 14.94
N LYS A 9 -18.64 22.20 15.85
CA LYS A 9 -17.53 23.11 15.59
C LYS A 9 -16.17 22.39 15.57
N GLN A 10 -15.98 21.38 16.41
CA GLN A 10 -14.79 20.53 16.37
C GLN A 10 -14.72 19.68 15.09
N GLN A 11 -15.89 19.19 14.64
CA GLN A 11 -15.97 18.49 13.36
C GLN A 11 -15.60 19.41 12.19
N GLU A 12 -16.15 20.63 12.14
CA GLU A 12 -15.82 21.63 11.11
C GLU A 12 -14.31 21.94 11.07
N ILE A 13 -13.68 22.10 12.22
CA ILE A 13 -12.22 22.31 12.33
C ILE A 13 -11.46 21.09 11.80
N LEU A 14 -11.86 19.87 12.20
CA LEU A 14 -11.22 18.64 11.78
C LEU A 14 -11.31 18.44 10.26
N ASP A 15 -12.49 18.70 9.67
CA ASP A 15 -12.72 18.58 8.24
C ASP A 15 -11.91 19.63 7.45
N TYR A 16 -11.81 20.85 7.95
CA TYR A 16 -10.96 21.87 7.36
C TYR A 16 -9.49 21.47 7.37
N ILE A 17 -8.98 20.96 8.50
CA ILE A 17 -7.59 20.49 8.60
C ILE A 17 -7.34 19.34 7.62
N LYS A 18 -8.26 18.37 7.55
CA LYS A 18 -8.17 17.25 6.59
C LYS A 18 -8.09 17.73 5.15
N ASN A 19 -8.97 18.66 4.75
CA ASN A 19 -8.99 19.20 3.40
C ASN A 19 -7.70 19.95 3.04
N GLU A 20 -7.18 20.77 3.96
CA GLU A 20 -5.93 21.51 3.73
C GLU A 20 -4.73 20.55 3.58
N ILE A 21 -4.69 19.50 4.40
CA ILE A 21 -3.65 18.48 4.29
C ILE A 21 -3.74 17.73 2.95
N LEU A 22 -4.95 17.40 2.47
CA LEU A 22 -5.13 16.74 1.18
C LEU A 22 -4.74 17.64 0.01
N ASN A 23 -5.09 18.94 0.07
CA ASN A 23 -4.87 19.88 -1.03
C ASN A 23 -3.44 20.43 -1.08
N ARG A 24 -2.83 20.71 0.07
CA ARG A 24 -1.52 21.39 0.17
C ARG A 24 -0.38 20.47 0.66
N GLY A 25 -0.70 19.27 1.18
CA GLY A 25 0.28 18.34 1.72
C GLY A 25 0.73 18.61 3.17
N PHE A 26 0.26 19.70 3.80
CA PHE A 26 0.63 20.09 5.17
C PHE A 26 -0.56 20.72 5.92
N PRO A 27 -0.57 20.66 7.28
CA PRO A 27 -1.62 21.24 8.09
C PRO A 27 -1.65 22.77 8.02
N PRO A 28 -2.84 23.39 8.13
CA PRO A 28 -2.97 24.84 8.20
C PRO A 28 -2.43 25.43 9.51
N ALA A 29 -2.10 26.72 9.48
CA ALA A 29 -1.75 27.45 10.68
C ALA A 29 -3.01 27.72 11.54
N VAL A 30 -2.84 27.93 12.85
CA VAL A 30 -3.95 28.22 13.77
C VAL A 30 -4.77 29.45 13.34
N ARG A 31 -4.11 30.46 12.73
CA ARG A 31 -4.80 31.64 12.21
C ARG A 31 -5.66 31.32 10.99
N GLU A 32 -5.17 30.48 10.10
CA GLU A 32 -5.94 30.01 8.92
C GLU A 32 -7.18 29.21 9.37
N ILE A 33 -7.04 28.35 10.37
CA ILE A 33 -8.19 27.64 10.98
C ILE A 33 -9.19 28.65 11.55
N CYS A 34 -8.70 29.64 12.32
CA CYS A 34 -9.54 30.65 12.97
C CYS A 34 -10.40 31.40 11.97
N GLU A 35 -9.81 31.83 10.86
CA GLU A 35 -10.49 32.52 9.76
C GLU A 35 -11.49 31.63 9.04
N ALA A 36 -11.08 30.41 8.67
CA ALA A 36 -11.88 29.46 7.91
C ALA A 36 -13.17 29.04 8.62
N VAL A 37 -13.11 28.86 9.95
CA VAL A 37 -14.27 28.42 10.76
C VAL A 37 -14.94 29.57 11.51
N ASN A 38 -14.66 30.83 11.13
CA ASN A 38 -15.24 32.05 11.71
C ASN A 38 -15.15 32.14 13.23
N LEU A 39 -14.01 31.77 13.81
CA LEU A 39 -13.74 31.98 15.23
C LEU A 39 -13.11 33.36 15.48
N LYS A 40 -13.46 33.99 16.60
CA LYS A 40 -13.00 35.35 16.93
C LYS A 40 -11.60 35.40 17.53
N SER A 41 -11.06 34.25 17.99
CA SER A 41 -9.74 34.21 18.61
C SER A 41 -9.02 32.90 18.36
N THR A 42 -7.70 32.97 18.24
CA THR A 42 -6.82 31.79 18.16
C THR A 42 -6.84 30.95 19.43
N SER A 43 -7.14 31.55 20.58
CA SER A 43 -7.31 30.81 21.85
C SER A 43 -8.47 29.81 21.78
N SER A 44 -9.57 30.19 21.12
CA SER A 44 -10.70 29.28 20.90
C SER A 44 -10.31 28.11 20.00
N VAL A 45 -9.49 28.33 18.97
CA VAL A 45 -8.96 27.27 18.11
C VAL A 45 -8.09 26.30 18.95
N HIS A 46 -7.20 26.83 19.79
CA HIS A 46 -6.37 25.99 20.66
C HIS A 46 -7.21 25.11 21.57
N SER A 47 -8.27 25.64 22.21
CA SER A 47 -9.16 24.83 23.06
C SER A 47 -9.88 23.72 22.27
N HIS A 48 -10.30 24.00 21.04
CA HIS A 48 -10.91 22.96 20.17
C HIS A 48 -9.88 21.90 19.73
N LEU A 49 -8.66 22.31 19.40
CA LEU A 49 -7.59 21.39 19.06
C LEU A 49 -7.18 20.49 20.24
N GLU A 50 -7.14 21.03 21.47
CA GLU A 50 -6.92 20.25 22.69
C GLU A 50 -8.03 19.21 22.91
N ALA A 51 -9.29 19.59 22.68
CA ALA A 51 -10.40 18.66 22.78
C ALA A 51 -10.35 17.56 21.71
N LEU A 52 -9.98 17.89 20.45
CA LEU A 52 -9.78 16.92 19.39
C LEU A 52 -8.64 15.94 19.70
N GLU A 53 -7.55 16.44 20.26
CA GLU A 53 -6.40 15.61 20.70
C GLU A 53 -6.78 14.68 21.85
N LYS A 54 -7.45 15.20 22.87
CA LYS A 54 -7.96 14.41 24.02
C LYS A 54 -8.94 13.30 23.57
N ASN A 55 -9.73 13.57 22.55
CA ASN A 55 -10.68 12.60 21.99
C ASN A 55 -10.06 11.67 20.96
N GLY A 56 -8.75 11.76 20.67
CA GLY A 56 -8.02 10.84 19.81
C GLY A 56 -8.16 11.08 18.30
N TYR A 57 -8.65 12.26 17.88
CA TYR A 57 -8.80 12.59 16.46
C TYR A 57 -7.52 13.14 15.81
N ILE A 58 -6.72 13.84 16.62
CA ILE A 58 -5.45 14.43 16.17
C ILE A 58 -4.36 14.17 17.21
N ARG A 59 -3.12 14.28 16.76
CA ARG A 59 -1.92 14.38 17.61
C ARG A 59 -1.16 15.65 17.26
N ARG A 60 -0.62 16.35 18.23
CA ARG A 60 0.17 17.57 18.03
C ARG A 60 1.56 17.43 18.64
N ASP A 61 2.56 17.97 17.99
CA ASP A 61 3.90 18.13 18.54
C ASP A 61 4.08 19.59 18.98
N ALA A 62 4.09 19.82 20.29
CA ALA A 62 4.21 21.17 20.86
C ALA A 62 5.55 21.85 20.52
N THR A 63 6.55 21.10 20.10
CA THR A 63 7.88 21.61 19.74
C THR A 63 7.98 22.08 18.29
N LYS A 64 7.00 21.71 17.44
CA LYS A 64 7.00 22.01 16.01
C LYS A 64 5.79 22.84 15.59
N PRO A 65 5.98 24.04 15.02
CA PRO A 65 4.87 24.80 14.42
C PRO A 65 4.18 23.97 13.33
N ARG A 66 2.85 23.97 13.29
CA ARG A 66 2.02 23.26 12.30
C ARG A 66 2.11 21.72 12.36
N ALA A 67 2.62 21.14 13.44
CA ALA A 67 2.66 19.69 13.58
C ALA A 67 1.33 19.14 14.10
N ILE A 68 0.34 19.03 13.20
CA ILE A 68 -0.94 18.37 13.47
C ILE A 68 -1.00 17.12 12.62
N GLU A 69 -1.13 15.97 13.26
CA GLU A 69 -1.33 14.68 12.63
C GLU A 69 -2.77 14.21 12.86
N ILE A 70 -3.43 13.75 11.81
CA ILE A 70 -4.77 13.18 11.88
C ILE A 70 -4.65 11.71 12.26
N ILE A 71 -5.33 11.32 13.35
CA ILE A 71 -5.40 9.93 13.81
C ILE A 71 -6.69 9.31 13.24
N ASP A 72 -6.69 9.01 11.95
CA ASP A 72 -7.84 8.41 11.25
C ASP A 72 -7.27 7.48 10.17
N ASP A 73 -7.52 6.19 10.33
CA ASP A 73 -6.98 5.17 9.44
C ASP A 73 -7.44 5.39 8.00
N ASN A 74 -8.69 5.79 7.79
CA ASN A 74 -9.21 6.06 6.45
C ASN A 74 -8.56 7.31 5.83
N PHE A 75 -8.32 8.35 6.63
CA PHE A 75 -7.64 9.57 6.18
C PHE A 75 -6.17 9.29 5.85
N ASN A 76 -5.51 8.49 6.66
CA ASN A 76 -4.11 8.10 6.45
C ASN A 76 -3.96 7.19 5.22
N LEU A 77 -4.95 6.37 4.89
CA LEU A 77 -4.98 5.59 3.64
C LEU A 77 -4.92 6.48 2.38
N VAL A 78 -5.61 7.62 2.40
CA VAL A 78 -5.62 8.57 1.27
C VAL A 78 -4.27 9.30 1.10
N ARG A 79 -3.47 9.40 2.17
CA ARG A 79 -2.15 10.08 2.18
C ARG A 79 -0.95 9.14 2.06
N ARG A 80 -1.17 7.82 2.04
CA ARG A 80 -0.07 6.86 1.92
C ARG A 80 0.68 7.11 0.62
N GLU A 81 2.00 7.15 0.72
CA GLU A 81 2.86 7.07 -0.43
C GLU A 81 2.53 5.78 -1.18
N VAL A 82 2.20 5.90 -2.46
CA VAL A 82 1.91 4.76 -3.32
C VAL A 82 3.02 4.59 -4.35
N VAL A 83 3.38 3.36 -4.58
CA VAL A 83 4.29 2.96 -5.65
C VAL A 83 3.44 2.41 -6.80
N ASN A 84 3.60 2.97 -7.99
CA ASN A 84 2.97 2.43 -9.19
C ASN A 84 3.75 1.20 -9.65
N VAL A 85 3.22 0.01 -9.36
CA VAL A 85 3.83 -1.27 -9.70
C VAL A 85 3.40 -1.68 -11.10
N PRO A 86 4.34 -1.99 -12.03
CA PRO A 86 4.00 -2.42 -13.38
C PRO A 86 3.30 -3.78 -13.37
N ILE A 87 2.24 -3.89 -14.18
CA ILE A 87 1.54 -5.15 -14.45
C ILE A 87 2.16 -5.74 -15.72
N ILE A 88 2.72 -6.94 -15.60
CA ILE A 88 3.33 -7.68 -16.73
C ILE A 88 2.31 -8.65 -17.29
N GLY A 89 2.00 -8.52 -18.56
CA GLY A 89 1.03 -9.39 -19.24
C GLY A 89 1.64 -10.67 -19.78
N THR A 90 2.76 -10.56 -20.47
CA THR A 90 3.45 -11.71 -21.06
C THR A 90 4.92 -11.68 -20.69
N VAL A 91 5.45 -12.82 -20.29
CA VAL A 91 6.87 -12.99 -19.99
C VAL A 91 7.47 -13.83 -21.11
N ALA A 92 8.37 -13.22 -21.89
CA ALA A 92 9.12 -13.90 -22.92
C ALA A 92 10.58 -14.08 -22.51
N ALA A 93 11.14 -15.27 -22.73
CA ALA A 93 12.53 -15.54 -22.45
C ALA A 93 13.44 -14.70 -23.36
N GLY A 94 14.58 -14.28 -22.80
CA GLY A 94 15.59 -13.52 -23.54
C GLY A 94 15.32 -12.00 -23.62
N GLN A 95 14.17 -11.51 -23.19
CA GLN A 95 13.90 -10.07 -23.06
C GLN A 95 13.93 -9.62 -21.60
N PRO A 96 14.32 -8.35 -21.31
CA PRO A 96 14.19 -7.82 -19.96
C PRO A 96 12.73 -7.88 -19.49
N LEU A 97 12.47 -8.46 -18.33
CA LEU A 97 11.12 -8.67 -17.80
C LEU A 97 10.30 -7.37 -17.74
N LEU A 98 10.95 -6.25 -17.43
CA LEU A 98 10.36 -4.92 -17.36
C LEU A 98 10.57 -4.11 -18.66
N ALA A 99 10.73 -4.76 -19.81
CA ALA A 99 10.67 -4.06 -21.08
C ALA A 99 9.30 -3.39 -21.24
N VAL A 100 9.27 -2.18 -21.80
CA VAL A 100 8.03 -1.36 -21.92
C VAL A 100 6.93 -2.11 -22.67
N GLU A 101 7.31 -2.93 -23.63
CA GLU A 101 6.41 -3.76 -24.45
C GLU A 101 5.67 -4.86 -23.67
N ASN A 102 6.18 -5.25 -22.48
CA ASN A 102 5.57 -6.26 -21.63
C ASN A 102 4.64 -5.66 -20.56
N ILE A 103 4.62 -4.32 -20.40
CA ILE A 103 3.83 -3.63 -19.38
C ILE A 103 2.43 -3.35 -19.92
N GLU A 104 1.42 -3.97 -19.34
CA GLU A 104 0.01 -3.74 -19.67
C GLU A 104 -0.59 -2.55 -18.91
N GLY A 105 0.02 -2.12 -17.82
CA GLY A 105 -0.47 -1.03 -16.99
C GLY A 105 0.29 -0.92 -15.68
N TYR A 106 -0.27 -0.12 -14.75
CA TYR A 106 0.29 0.08 -13.42
C TYR A 106 -0.81 -0.03 -12.37
N PHE A 107 -0.47 -0.59 -11.22
CA PHE A 107 -1.35 -0.69 -10.07
C PHE A 107 -0.74 0.03 -8.86
N PRO A 108 -1.46 0.97 -8.21
CA PRO A 108 -0.94 1.69 -7.06
C PRO A 108 -0.99 0.81 -5.80
N ILE A 109 0.18 0.52 -5.22
CA ILE A 109 0.31 -0.21 -3.97
C ILE A 109 0.92 0.72 -2.92
N PRO A 110 0.37 0.78 -1.68
CA PRO A 110 0.98 1.54 -0.61
C PRO A 110 2.43 1.11 -0.37
N ALA A 111 3.34 2.09 -0.24
CA ALA A 111 4.79 1.84 -0.13
C ALA A 111 5.17 0.90 1.02
N GLU A 112 4.38 0.89 2.09
CA GLU A 112 4.59 0.02 3.26
C GLU A 112 4.46 -1.49 2.95
N PHE A 113 3.74 -1.86 1.87
CA PHE A 113 3.61 -3.25 1.42
C PHE A 113 4.63 -3.62 0.35
N MET A 114 5.44 -2.65 -0.07
CA MET A 114 6.44 -2.91 -1.11
C MET A 114 7.71 -3.52 -0.53
N PRO A 115 8.22 -4.61 -1.10
CA PRO A 115 9.53 -5.11 -0.74
C PRO A 115 10.62 -4.11 -1.17
N ASN A 116 11.73 -4.06 -0.42
CA ASN A 116 12.89 -3.22 -0.74
C ASN A 116 13.68 -3.74 -1.96
N SER A 117 12.98 -4.03 -3.05
CA SER A 117 13.56 -4.55 -4.29
C SER A 117 12.63 -4.27 -5.46
N GLN A 118 13.15 -4.39 -6.66
CA GLN A 118 12.35 -4.30 -7.87
C GLN A 118 11.21 -5.31 -7.84
N SER A 119 9.98 -4.86 -8.11
CA SER A 119 8.78 -5.66 -8.01
C SER A 119 7.84 -5.37 -9.16
N PHE A 120 7.03 -6.36 -9.51
CA PHE A 120 6.01 -6.27 -10.55
C PHE A 120 4.80 -7.13 -10.20
N LEU A 121 3.68 -6.87 -10.83
CA LEU A 121 2.48 -7.71 -10.76
C LEU A 121 2.46 -8.63 -11.97
N LEU A 122 2.15 -9.90 -11.74
CA LEU A 122 1.95 -10.89 -12.78
C LEU A 122 0.52 -11.44 -12.68
N LYS A 123 -0.17 -11.50 -13.83
CA LYS A 123 -1.48 -12.14 -13.90
C LYS A 123 -1.31 -13.65 -14.00
N VAL A 124 -1.91 -14.36 -13.05
CA VAL A 124 -1.91 -15.82 -13.00
C VAL A 124 -2.82 -16.40 -14.07
N LYS A 125 -2.35 -17.48 -14.73
CA LYS A 125 -3.12 -18.27 -15.68
C LYS A 125 -3.09 -19.74 -15.27
N GLY A 126 -4.26 -20.37 -15.21
CA GLY A 126 -4.41 -21.77 -14.87
C GLY A 126 -4.62 -22.04 -13.38
N GLU A 127 -4.73 -23.31 -13.03
CA GLU A 127 -5.21 -23.79 -11.74
C GLU A 127 -4.12 -24.53 -10.91
N SER A 128 -2.85 -24.39 -11.29
CA SER A 128 -1.77 -25.18 -10.69
C SER A 128 -1.47 -24.83 -9.23
N MET A 129 -2.03 -23.73 -8.67
CA MET A 129 -1.74 -23.24 -7.32
C MET A 129 -3.00 -23.02 -6.47
N ILE A 130 -4.09 -23.71 -6.79
CA ILE A 130 -5.40 -23.53 -6.13
C ILE A 130 -5.36 -23.88 -4.64
N ASN A 131 -4.59 -24.91 -4.25
CA ASN A 131 -4.45 -25.32 -2.86
C ASN A 131 -3.62 -24.33 -2.03
N ALA A 132 -2.83 -23.48 -2.69
CA ALA A 132 -2.14 -22.33 -2.08
C ALA A 132 -2.99 -21.04 -2.07
N GLY A 133 -4.26 -21.11 -2.54
CA GLY A 133 -5.16 -19.96 -2.60
C GLY A 133 -4.87 -18.99 -3.73
N ILE A 134 -4.12 -19.40 -4.76
CA ILE A 134 -3.85 -18.60 -5.96
C ILE A 134 -4.65 -19.16 -7.12
N PHE A 135 -5.55 -18.36 -7.69
CA PHE A 135 -6.53 -18.78 -8.69
C PHE A 135 -6.25 -18.16 -10.06
N ASP A 136 -6.87 -18.75 -11.09
CA ASP A 136 -6.83 -18.18 -12.44
C ASP A 136 -7.39 -16.75 -12.46
N GLY A 137 -6.64 -15.84 -13.08
CA GLY A 137 -6.98 -14.42 -13.14
C GLY A 137 -6.47 -13.55 -11.99
N ASP A 138 -5.94 -14.14 -10.93
CA ASP A 138 -5.34 -13.39 -9.82
C ASP A 138 -4.13 -12.57 -10.28
N GLN A 139 -3.82 -11.51 -9.54
CA GLN A 139 -2.59 -10.74 -9.70
C GLN A 139 -1.69 -10.97 -8.48
N VAL A 140 -0.51 -11.50 -8.72
CA VAL A 140 0.49 -11.73 -7.67
C VAL A 140 1.59 -10.68 -7.71
N LEU A 141 1.91 -10.12 -6.55
CA LEU A 141 3.06 -9.21 -6.40
C LEU A 141 4.34 -10.03 -6.31
N VAL A 142 5.21 -9.86 -7.28
CA VAL A 142 6.45 -10.62 -7.41
C VAL A 142 7.63 -9.72 -7.08
N LYS A 143 8.47 -10.18 -6.16
CA LYS A 143 9.77 -9.59 -5.87
C LYS A 143 10.82 -10.19 -6.80
N GLN A 144 11.51 -9.37 -7.57
CA GLN A 144 12.61 -9.83 -8.43
C GLN A 144 13.84 -10.18 -7.60
N GLN A 145 14.26 -11.41 -7.67
CA GLN A 145 15.46 -11.93 -7.01
C GLN A 145 16.02 -13.14 -7.76
N SER A 146 17.31 -13.44 -7.55
CA SER A 146 18.01 -14.54 -8.22
C SER A 146 18.01 -15.86 -7.43
N THR A 147 17.52 -15.86 -6.20
CA THR A 147 17.54 -17.01 -5.31
C THR A 147 16.20 -17.19 -4.63
N ALA A 148 15.86 -18.43 -4.28
CA ALA A 148 14.70 -18.78 -3.48
C ALA A 148 15.11 -19.77 -2.37
N GLU A 149 14.33 -19.78 -1.29
CA GLU A 149 14.46 -20.76 -0.21
C GLU A 149 13.51 -21.95 -0.43
N ASP A 150 13.80 -23.07 0.20
CA ASP A 150 12.94 -24.26 0.12
C ASP A 150 11.55 -23.95 0.70
N GLY A 151 10.50 -24.23 -0.08
CA GLY A 151 9.13 -23.94 0.27
C GLY A 151 8.61 -22.57 -0.18
N ASP A 152 9.43 -21.70 -0.78
CA ASP A 152 8.97 -20.44 -1.34
C ASP A 152 8.02 -20.67 -2.54
N ILE A 153 6.98 -19.83 -2.63
CA ILE A 153 6.19 -19.71 -3.86
C ILE A 153 6.93 -18.77 -4.80
N VAL A 154 7.33 -19.27 -5.95
CA VAL A 154 8.15 -18.55 -6.92
C VAL A 154 7.44 -18.39 -8.26
N VAL A 155 7.83 -17.35 -8.98
CA VAL A 155 7.61 -17.23 -10.41
C VAL A 155 8.91 -17.65 -11.09
N ALA A 156 8.96 -18.88 -11.58
CA ALA A 156 10.10 -19.42 -12.30
C ALA A 156 10.00 -19.12 -13.79
N LEU A 157 11.10 -18.64 -14.36
CA LEU A 157 11.25 -18.47 -15.82
C LEU A 157 11.82 -19.77 -16.38
N ILE A 158 11.07 -20.44 -17.22
CA ILE A 158 11.47 -21.70 -17.87
C ILE A 158 11.20 -21.56 -19.37
N ASP A 159 12.23 -21.82 -20.15
CA ASP A 159 12.17 -21.66 -21.62
C ASP A 159 11.57 -20.32 -22.03
N ASP A 160 10.44 -20.30 -22.71
CA ASP A 160 9.77 -19.11 -23.21
C ASP A 160 8.60 -18.64 -22.32
N GLY A 161 8.51 -19.11 -21.07
CA GLY A 161 7.38 -18.81 -20.20
C GLY A 161 7.73 -18.58 -18.75
N ALA A 162 6.73 -18.08 -18.01
CA ALA A 162 6.75 -17.98 -16.56
C ALA A 162 5.72 -18.93 -15.95
N THR A 163 6.08 -19.59 -14.85
CA THR A 163 5.16 -20.45 -14.10
C THR A 163 5.23 -20.14 -12.61
N VAL A 164 4.08 -20.18 -11.94
CA VAL A 164 4.00 -20.04 -10.47
C VAL A 164 3.98 -21.44 -9.86
N LYS A 165 4.93 -21.73 -8.96
CA LYS A 165 5.08 -23.02 -8.30
C LYS A 165 5.69 -22.84 -6.92
N THR A 166 5.53 -23.86 -6.06
CA THR A 166 6.32 -23.98 -4.84
C THR A 166 7.69 -24.56 -5.19
N PHE A 167 8.74 -23.87 -4.76
CA PHE A 167 10.12 -24.22 -5.04
C PHE A 167 10.64 -25.20 -4.00
N HIS A 168 11.24 -26.30 -4.44
CA HIS A 168 11.94 -27.25 -3.57
C HIS A 168 13.34 -27.52 -4.07
N LYS A 169 14.28 -27.49 -3.11
CA LYS A 169 15.68 -27.82 -3.34
C LYS A 169 15.94 -29.27 -2.95
N GLU A 170 16.12 -30.12 -3.95
CA GLU A 170 16.40 -31.53 -3.79
C GLU A 170 17.90 -31.84 -3.97
N ASN A 171 18.30 -33.09 -3.73
CA ASN A 171 19.68 -33.52 -3.92
C ASN A 171 20.06 -33.56 -5.41
N GLY A 172 20.65 -32.45 -5.89
CA GLY A 172 21.17 -32.35 -7.26
C GLY A 172 20.22 -31.78 -8.31
N TYR A 173 18.98 -31.42 -7.95
CA TYR A 173 18.02 -30.77 -8.82
C TYR A 173 17.06 -29.85 -8.07
N TYR A 174 16.30 -29.06 -8.79
CA TYR A 174 15.21 -28.25 -8.26
C TYR A 174 13.87 -28.80 -8.72
N ARG A 175 12.90 -28.87 -7.81
CA ARG A 175 11.54 -29.31 -8.11
C ARG A 175 10.59 -28.10 -8.00
N LEU A 176 9.76 -27.94 -9.00
CA LEU A 176 8.71 -26.91 -9.05
C LEU A 176 7.36 -27.61 -8.85
N GLN A 177 6.90 -27.60 -7.61
CA GLN A 177 5.70 -28.30 -7.17
C GLN A 177 4.44 -27.47 -7.45
N PRO A 178 3.45 -27.97 -8.21
CA PRO A 178 2.12 -27.39 -8.24
C PRO A 178 1.41 -27.65 -6.90
N GLU A 179 0.65 -26.67 -6.45
CA GLU A 179 -0.27 -26.80 -5.32
C GLU A 179 -1.67 -27.13 -5.85
N ASN A 180 -1.78 -28.30 -6.48
CA ASN A 180 -3.01 -28.88 -7.01
C ASN A 180 -2.85 -30.40 -7.07
N ASP A 181 -3.71 -31.12 -6.35
CA ASP A 181 -3.63 -32.59 -6.19
C ASP A 181 -3.80 -33.37 -7.52
N THR A 182 -4.26 -32.70 -8.57
CA THR A 182 -4.46 -33.32 -9.90
C THR A 182 -3.29 -33.11 -10.84
N MET A 183 -2.24 -32.40 -10.43
CA MET A 183 -1.07 -32.05 -11.26
C MET A 183 0.22 -32.59 -10.66
N GLU A 184 1.08 -33.09 -11.51
CA GLU A 184 2.44 -33.54 -11.15
C GLU A 184 3.46 -32.39 -11.32
N PRO A 185 4.61 -32.46 -10.59
CA PRO A 185 5.69 -31.47 -10.67
C PRO A 185 6.33 -31.42 -12.05
#